data_fc130a57badc7059105309f6bb30ee8e
#
_entry.id   fc130a57badc7059105309f6bb30ee8e
#
_cell.length_a   1.000
_cell.length_b   1.000
_cell.length_c   1.000
_cell.angle_alpha   90.00
_cell.angle_beta   90.00
_cell.angle_gamma   90.00
#
_symmetry.space_group_name_H-M   'P 1'
#
loop_
_entity.id
_entity.type
_entity.pdbx_description
1 polymer ?
#
loop_
_entity_poly.entity_id
_entity_poly.type
_entity_poly.pdbx_seq_one_letter_code
_entity_poly.pdbx_strand_id
1 'polypeptide(L)'
;MKQFRSYIYQSSADFTRAMLWEAKYIFRDKAVFFSFVIVAIAVSFIYTYLYSEETLQELPIGVVDEDNTAQSRQLLRMIDATSQTAIYSSYLNLTEAQKAFQQEKIRGIVAIPNGFSRDLQRGKQPTISVYADASYMLYYKQILTAAKVSATYLNAGVEVKRTSAQGKLPTQAREEAMPVSAQVVSLYNPSLGYATFLIPIVLVIIFQTTILTAVGMLGGTMREGNKLKKIYPNSDSFWGALPIVMGKATTYLAFSMVILLIILGIIMPLFGIPVRSTILSTMVFMIPFILSIVFMGLCLLNFLHRREDAIMLIMYTSLPAVMLTGFSWPTVAMPEWLSVFSYIVPTTLGSKGFISITQMGAHITTIMPYWLGMWALCLVYLVLATLTLRRVLNK
;
A
#
# COMPACT_ATOMS: atom_id res chain seq x y z
N MET A 1 14.08 -50.60 12.71
CA MET A 1 12.67 -50.32 12.39
C MET A 1 11.86 -49.78 13.59
N LYS A 2 11.93 -50.39 14.81
CA LYS A 2 11.17 -49.90 15.98
C LYS A 2 11.55 -48.47 16.39
N GLN A 3 12.83 -48.10 16.45
CA GLN A 3 13.28 -46.73 16.77
C GLN A 3 12.83 -45.70 15.76
N PHE A 4 12.85 -46.02 14.46
CA PHE A 4 12.37 -45.11 13.40
C PHE A 4 10.85 -44.88 13.46
N ARG A 5 10.08 -45.94 13.75
CA ARG A 5 8.62 -45.81 13.97
C ARG A 5 8.30 -44.97 15.21
N SER A 6 9.03 -45.20 16.32
CA SER A 6 8.87 -44.39 17.52
C SER A 6 9.16 -42.92 17.29
N TYR A 7 10.22 -42.62 16.51
CA TYR A 7 10.59 -41.25 16.13
C TYR A 7 9.51 -40.55 15.27
N ILE A 8 8.98 -41.20 14.23
CA ILE A 8 7.90 -40.67 13.42
C ILE A 8 6.66 -40.40 14.25
N TYR A 9 6.29 -41.32 15.13
CA TYR A 9 5.12 -41.16 15.99
C TYR A 9 5.28 -39.97 16.94
N GLN A 10 6.46 -39.80 17.55
CA GLN A 10 6.76 -38.68 18.43
C GLN A 10 6.79 -37.35 17.67
N SER A 11 7.37 -37.31 16.48
CA SER A 11 7.42 -36.13 15.58
C SER A 11 6.00 -35.67 15.19
N SER A 12 5.12 -36.59 14.81
CA SER A 12 3.72 -36.27 14.48
C SER A 12 2.91 -35.80 15.69
N ALA A 13 3.18 -36.38 16.87
CA ALA A 13 2.54 -35.97 18.13
C ALA A 13 2.98 -34.54 18.54
N ASP A 14 4.25 -34.22 18.42
CA ASP A 14 4.77 -32.89 18.75
C ASP A 14 4.29 -31.83 17.76
N PHE A 15 4.19 -32.14 16.45
CA PHE A 15 3.56 -31.29 15.45
C PHE A 15 2.11 -30.98 15.83
N THR A 16 1.30 -32.02 16.05
CA THR A 16 -0.13 -31.86 16.37
C THR A 16 -0.32 -31.11 17.68
N ARG A 17 0.49 -31.39 18.68
CA ARG A 17 0.48 -30.70 19.98
C ARG A 17 0.80 -29.23 19.83
N ALA A 18 1.82 -28.88 19.01
CA ALA A 18 2.20 -27.50 18.75
C ALA A 18 1.07 -26.77 18.01
N MET A 19 0.49 -27.39 16.99
CA MET A 19 -0.62 -26.84 16.23
C MET A 19 -1.84 -26.56 17.11
N LEU A 20 -2.28 -27.53 17.88
CA LEU A 20 -3.46 -27.40 18.75
C LEU A 20 -3.22 -26.42 19.90
N TRP A 21 -2.00 -26.37 20.44
CA TRP A 21 -1.65 -25.44 21.50
C TRP A 21 -1.74 -23.99 20.98
N GLU A 22 -1.11 -23.68 19.84
CA GLU A 22 -1.16 -22.34 19.24
C GLU A 22 -2.61 -21.94 18.90
N ALA A 23 -3.37 -22.83 18.26
CA ALA A 23 -4.77 -22.57 17.91
C ALA A 23 -5.60 -22.26 19.18
N LYS A 24 -5.47 -23.08 20.21
CA LYS A 24 -6.16 -22.86 21.48
C LYS A 24 -5.79 -21.53 22.14
N TYR A 25 -4.50 -21.19 22.17
CA TYR A 25 -4.04 -19.97 22.85
C TYR A 25 -4.29 -18.71 22.04
N ILE A 26 -4.33 -18.75 20.71
CA ILE A 26 -4.79 -17.62 19.90
C ILE A 26 -6.20 -17.20 20.34
N PHE A 27 -7.14 -18.13 20.57
CA PHE A 27 -8.49 -17.77 21.01
C PHE A 27 -8.59 -17.48 22.53
N ARG A 28 -7.79 -18.15 23.36
CA ARG A 28 -7.85 -17.99 24.81
C ARG A 28 -7.22 -16.69 25.29
N ASP A 29 -6.17 -16.25 24.63
CA ASP A 29 -5.48 -15.01 24.94
C ASP A 29 -6.12 -13.83 24.22
N LYS A 30 -6.91 -13.05 24.95
CA LYS A 30 -7.67 -11.93 24.41
C LYS A 30 -6.81 -10.91 23.66
N ALA A 31 -5.58 -10.66 24.12
CA ALA A 31 -4.70 -9.68 23.48
C ALA A 31 -4.09 -10.24 22.19
N VAL A 32 -3.76 -11.54 22.14
CA VAL A 32 -3.29 -12.19 20.91
C VAL A 32 -4.43 -12.27 19.89
N PHE A 33 -5.62 -12.70 20.30
CA PHE A 33 -6.79 -12.73 19.44
C PHE A 33 -7.11 -11.35 18.86
N PHE A 34 -7.14 -10.33 19.72
CA PHE A 34 -7.38 -8.97 19.30
C PHE A 34 -6.32 -8.48 18.32
N SER A 35 -5.01 -8.62 18.64
CA SER A 35 -3.92 -8.10 17.81
C SER A 35 -3.75 -8.84 16.47
N PHE A 36 -4.02 -10.14 16.45
CA PHE A 36 -3.82 -10.97 15.25
C PHE A 36 -5.05 -11.01 14.34
N VAL A 37 -6.25 -11.21 14.92
CA VAL A 37 -7.46 -11.41 14.13
C VAL A 37 -8.23 -10.11 13.98
N ILE A 38 -8.57 -9.47 15.11
CA ILE A 38 -9.44 -8.28 15.07
C ILE A 38 -8.73 -7.11 14.42
N VAL A 39 -7.48 -6.83 14.82
CA VAL A 39 -6.69 -5.72 14.25
C VAL A 39 -6.44 -5.94 12.76
N ALA A 40 -6.12 -7.17 12.32
CA ALA A 40 -5.91 -7.45 10.91
C ALA A 40 -7.15 -7.12 10.05
N ILE A 41 -8.34 -7.52 10.50
CA ILE A 41 -9.60 -7.26 9.79
C ILE A 41 -10.02 -5.79 9.94
N ALA A 42 -10.03 -5.27 11.17
CA ALA A 42 -10.50 -3.91 11.46
C ALA A 42 -9.63 -2.84 10.79
N VAL A 43 -8.30 -2.98 10.87
CA VAL A 43 -7.39 -2.02 10.23
C VAL A 43 -7.51 -2.10 8.71
N SER A 44 -7.63 -3.29 8.14
CA SER A 44 -7.87 -3.45 6.69
C SER A 44 -9.18 -2.77 6.27
N PHE A 45 -10.26 -2.95 7.05
CA PHE A 45 -11.54 -2.31 6.79
C PHE A 45 -11.46 -0.78 6.91
N ILE A 46 -10.88 -0.28 8.02
CA ILE A 46 -10.77 1.17 8.29
C ILE A 46 -9.94 1.86 7.20
N TYR A 47 -8.77 1.30 6.84
CA TYR A 47 -7.95 1.89 5.77
C TYR A 47 -8.69 1.90 4.44
N THR A 48 -9.34 0.80 4.07
CA THR A 48 -10.09 0.73 2.82
C THR A 48 -11.27 1.72 2.81
N TYR A 49 -11.97 1.87 3.94
CA TYR A 49 -13.05 2.83 4.11
C TYR A 49 -12.56 4.29 4.01
N LEU A 50 -11.47 4.64 4.71
CA LEU A 50 -10.92 6.01 4.72
C LEU A 50 -10.50 6.49 3.32
N TYR A 51 -10.03 5.59 2.47
CA TYR A 51 -9.55 5.91 1.12
C TYR A 51 -10.53 5.50 0.01
N SER A 52 -11.76 5.12 0.35
CA SER A 52 -12.75 4.61 -0.62
C SER A 52 -13.14 5.61 -1.71
N GLU A 53 -13.01 6.91 -1.47
CA GLU A 53 -13.27 7.94 -2.48
C GLU A 53 -12.20 8.02 -3.58
N GLU A 54 -11.13 7.23 -3.47
CA GLU A 54 -10.07 7.07 -4.47
C GLU A 54 -9.32 8.36 -4.81
N THR A 55 -10.01 9.45 -5.11
CA THR A 55 -9.42 10.74 -5.52
C THR A 55 -10.00 11.88 -4.70
N LEU A 56 -9.17 12.86 -4.41
CA LEU A 56 -9.65 14.11 -3.82
C LEU A 56 -10.43 14.89 -4.87
N GLN A 57 -11.64 15.28 -4.52
CA GLN A 57 -12.56 16.04 -5.37
C GLN A 57 -12.88 17.39 -4.73
N GLU A 58 -13.29 18.34 -5.57
CA GLU A 58 -13.77 19.66 -5.14
C GLU A 58 -12.82 20.38 -4.17
N LEU A 59 -11.51 20.32 -4.44
CA LEU A 59 -10.54 21.04 -3.62
C LEU A 59 -10.79 22.56 -3.69
N PRO A 60 -10.94 23.24 -2.53
CA PRO A 60 -11.21 24.66 -2.52
C PRO A 60 -10.02 25.46 -3.03
N ILE A 61 -10.23 26.24 -4.10
CA ILE A 61 -9.26 27.15 -4.66
C ILE A 61 -9.76 28.59 -4.62
N GLY A 62 -8.82 29.53 -4.52
CA GLY A 62 -9.07 30.95 -4.69
C GLY A 62 -8.75 31.39 -6.09
N VAL A 63 -9.43 32.41 -6.59
CA VAL A 63 -9.16 32.99 -7.90
C VAL A 63 -8.87 34.49 -7.77
N VAL A 64 -7.92 34.97 -8.56
CA VAL A 64 -7.59 36.39 -8.72
C VAL A 64 -7.69 36.69 -10.22
N ASP A 65 -8.78 37.33 -10.66
CA ASP A 65 -9.02 37.68 -12.05
C ASP A 65 -8.82 39.18 -12.23
N GLU A 66 -7.63 39.59 -12.68
CA GLU A 66 -7.32 41.00 -12.98
C GLU A 66 -7.77 41.42 -14.38
N ASP A 67 -8.11 40.45 -15.24
CA ASP A 67 -8.56 40.74 -16.64
C ASP A 67 -10.06 41.03 -16.71
N ASN A 68 -10.87 40.38 -15.89
CA ASN A 68 -12.34 40.55 -15.76
C ASN A 68 -13.08 40.46 -17.13
N THR A 69 -12.63 39.65 -18.04
CA THR A 69 -13.20 39.47 -19.37
C THR A 69 -14.10 38.24 -19.50
N ALA A 70 -14.73 38.07 -20.68
CA ALA A 70 -15.49 36.87 -20.98
C ALA A 70 -14.59 35.62 -21.07
N GLN A 71 -13.35 35.78 -21.57
CA GLN A 71 -12.39 34.69 -21.72
C GLN A 71 -11.80 34.27 -20.39
N SER A 72 -11.44 35.22 -19.50
CA SER A 72 -10.98 34.87 -18.15
C SER A 72 -12.06 34.13 -17.37
N ARG A 73 -13.30 34.64 -17.39
CA ARG A 73 -14.44 33.94 -16.77
C ARG A 73 -14.74 32.58 -17.41
N GLN A 74 -14.50 32.40 -18.72
CA GLN A 74 -14.62 31.08 -19.34
C GLN A 74 -13.62 30.12 -18.81
N LEU A 75 -12.32 30.49 -18.68
CA LEU A 75 -11.29 29.67 -18.10
C LEU A 75 -11.60 29.26 -16.68
N LEU A 76 -12.04 30.22 -15.83
CA LEU A 76 -12.41 29.95 -14.44
C LEU A 76 -13.59 28.98 -14.35
N ARG A 77 -14.62 29.13 -15.18
CA ARG A 77 -15.73 28.15 -15.24
C ARG A 77 -15.24 26.75 -15.69
N MET A 78 -14.28 26.67 -16.58
CA MET A 78 -13.72 25.38 -17.01
C MET A 78 -12.92 24.71 -15.86
N ILE A 79 -12.20 25.49 -15.06
CA ILE A 79 -11.49 24.99 -13.87
C ILE A 79 -12.47 24.53 -12.83
N ASP A 80 -13.50 25.32 -12.54
CA ASP A 80 -14.56 25.00 -11.57
C ASP A 80 -15.41 23.79 -11.97
N ALA A 81 -15.61 23.58 -13.27
CA ALA A 81 -16.32 22.42 -13.80
C ALA A 81 -15.53 21.12 -13.77
N THR A 82 -14.26 21.15 -13.35
CA THR A 82 -13.48 19.92 -13.16
C THR A 82 -13.87 19.26 -11.84
N SER A 83 -13.80 17.92 -11.78
CA SER A 83 -14.04 17.21 -10.53
C SER A 83 -12.95 17.42 -9.48
N GLN A 84 -11.81 17.99 -9.85
CA GLN A 84 -10.64 18.14 -8.99
C GLN A 84 -10.73 19.36 -8.08
N THR A 85 -11.34 20.47 -8.58
CA THR A 85 -11.30 21.76 -7.90
C THR A 85 -12.67 22.43 -7.86
N ALA A 86 -12.94 23.16 -6.78
CA ALA A 86 -14.10 24.05 -6.66
C ALA A 86 -13.61 25.47 -6.32
N ILE A 87 -14.15 26.49 -6.99
CA ILE A 87 -13.81 27.88 -6.70
C ILE A 87 -14.52 28.28 -5.39
N TYR A 88 -13.75 28.42 -4.31
CA TYR A 88 -14.26 28.83 -3.02
C TYR A 88 -14.60 30.32 -2.97
N SER A 89 -13.71 31.18 -3.51
CA SER A 89 -13.91 32.64 -3.51
C SER A 89 -13.03 33.33 -4.55
N SER A 90 -13.50 34.49 -5.02
CA SER A 90 -12.70 35.43 -5.80
C SER A 90 -12.11 36.51 -4.91
N TYR A 91 -10.83 36.81 -5.09
CA TYR A 91 -10.06 37.78 -4.32
C TYR A 91 -9.65 38.95 -5.21
N LEU A 92 -9.57 40.16 -4.63
CA LEU A 92 -9.20 41.35 -5.36
C LEU A 92 -7.73 41.36 -5.80
N ASN A 93 -6.87 40.72 -5.00
CA ASN A 93 -5.44 40.68 -5.26
C ASN A 93 -4.80 39.42 -4.68
N LEU A 94 -3.58 39.14 -5.15
CA LEU A 94 -2.83 37.96 -4.73
C LEU A 94 -2.56 37.94 -3.21
N THR A 95 -2.36 39.12 -2.58
CA THR A 95 -2.07 39.19 -1.15
C THR A 95 -3.24 38.72 -0.29
N GLU A 96 -4.48 39.05 -0.67
CA GLU A 96 -5.67 38.55 0.03
C GLU A 96 -5.85 37.06 -0.16
N ALA A 97 -5.64 36.56 -1.38
CA ALA A 97 -5.70 35.13 -1.67
C ALA A 97 -4.62 34.35 -0.90
N GLN A 98 -3.41 34.90 -0.77
CA GLN A 98 -2.35 34.31 0.04
C GLN A 98 -2.71 34.24 1.53
N LYS A 99 -3.38 35.25 2.09
CA LYS A 99 -3.88 35.20 3.47
C LYS A 99 -4.91 34.07 3.67
N ALA A 100 -5.82 33.92 2.72
CA ALA A 100 -6.80 32.84 2.76
C ALA A 100 -6.13 31.45 2.63
N PHE A 101 -5.09 31.35 1.81
CA PHE A 101 -4.25 30.14 1.69
C PHE A 101 -3.54 29.84 3.01
N GLN A 102 -2.90 30.81 3.65
CA GLN A 102 -2.26 30.66 4.95
C GLN A 102 -3.23 30.28 6.07
N GLN A 103 -4.51 30.71 5.95
CA GLN A 103 -5.59 30.34 6.85
C GLN A 103 -6.20 28.98 6.54
N GLU A 104 -5.63 28.25 5.58
CA GLU A 104 -6.09 26.93 5.11
C GLU A 104 -7.54 26.91 4.56
N LYS A 105 -8.10 28.06 4.23
CA LYS A 105 -9.43 28.17 3.61
C LYS A 105 -9.44 27.69 2.16
N ILE A 106 -8.31 27.83 1.49
CA ILE A 106 -8.08 27.38 0.12
C ILE A 106 -6.77 26.60 0.04
N ARG A 107 -6.69 25.68 -0.94
CA ARG A 107 -5.50 24.83 -1.17
C ARG A 107 -4.70 25.23 -2.40
N GLY A 108 -5.18 26.20 -3.16
CA GLY A 108 -4.49 26.76 -4.30
C GLY A 108 -5.07 28.10 -4.74
N ILE A 109 -4.34 28.79 -5.60
CA ILE A 109 -4.73 30.09 -6.15
C ILE A 109 -4.50 30.04 -7.65
N VAL A 110 -5.49 30.48 -8.44
CA VAL A 110 -5.34 30.73 -9.88
C VAL A 110 -5.41 32.22 -10.11
N ALA A 111 -4.31 32.78 -10.62
CA ALA A 111 -4.24 34.21 -10.93
C ALA A 111 -4.18 34.43 -12.46
N ILE A 112 -5.09 35.23 -12.97
CA ILE A 112 -5.19 35.64 -14.36
C ILE A 112 -4.77 37.10 -14.44
N PRO A 113 -3.68 37.42 -15.17
CA PRO A 113 -3.15 38.80 -15.25
C PRO A 113 -4.01 39.68 -16.15
N ASN A 114 -3.91 40.99 -15.91
CA ASN A 114 -4.52 41.98 -16.79
C ASN A 114 -4.02 41.84 -18.24
N GLY A 115 -4.89 41.99 -19.21
CA GLY A 115 -4.60 41.86 -20.65
C GLY A 115 -4.56 40.42 -21.16
N PHE A 116 -4.94 39.42 -20.35
CA PHE A 116 -5.02 38.01 -20.73
C PHE A 116 -5.84 37.83 -22.04
N SER A 117 -7.03 38.36 -22.10
CA SER A 117 -7.91 38.23 -23.25
C SER A 117 -7.37 38.93 -24.48
N ARG A 118 -6.82 40.15 -24.30
CA ARG A 118 -6.23 40.95 -25.38
C ARG A 118 -5.05 40.19 -26.02
N ASP A 119 -4.17 39.63 -25.21
CA ASP A 119 -3.00 38.90 -25.70
C ASP A 119 -3.41 37.60 -26.40
N LEU A 120 -4.40 36.88 -25.84
CA LEU A 120 -4.98 35.70 -26.46
C LEU A 120 -5.59 35.96 -27.82
N GLN A 121 -6.35 37.08 -28.00
CA GLN A 121 -6.92 37.48 -29.27
C GLN A 121 -5.87 37.90 -30.30
N ARG A 122 -4.75 38.47 -29.85
CA ARG A 122 -3.62 38.86 -30.72
C ARG A 122 -2.72 37.68 -31.12
N GLY A 123 -3.05 36.46 -30.68
CA GLY A 123 -2.22 35.28 -30.93
C GLY A 123 -0.93 35.25 -30.13
N LYS A 124 -0.81 36.08 -29.08
CA LYS A 124 0.24 35.98 -28.08
C LYS A 124 -0.14 34.93 -27.07
N GLN A 125 0.84 34.34 -26.40
CA GLN A 125 0.64 33.35 -25.36
C GLN A 125 0.58 34.03 -23.98
N PRO A 126 -0.62 34.32 -23.41
CA PRO A 126 -0.71 34.84 -22.07
C PRO A 126 -0.37 33.75 -21.05
N THR A 127 0.20 34.16 -19.94
CA THR A 127 0.57 33.23 -18.86
C THR A 127 -0.39 33.39 -17.66
N ILE A 128 -1.00 32.31 -17.21
CA ILE A 128 -1.72 32.26 -15.95
C ILE A 128 -0.78 31.71 -14.88
N SER A 129 -0.91 32.21 -13.65
CA SER A 129 -0.13 31.71 -12.53
C SER A 129 -0.99 30.80 -11.65
N VAL A 130 -0.49 29.59 -11.36
CA VAL A 130 -1.16 28.63 -10.52
C VAL A 130 -0.27 28.35 -9.29
N TYR A 131 -0.75 28.72 -8.12
CA TYR A 131 -0.11 28.45 -6.85
C TYR A 131 -0.87 27.31 -6.19
N ALA A 132 -0.19 26.20 -5.91
CA ALA A 132 -0.79 25.03 -5.31
C ALA A 132 0.04 24.57 -4.10
N ASP A 133 -0.65 24.04 -3.11
CA ASP A 133 -0.01 23.49 -1.92
C ASP A 133 0.79 22.24 -2.28
N ALA A 134 2.12 22.39 -2.38
CA ALA A 134 3.04 21.29 -2.70
C ALA A 134 3.54 20.55 -1.44
N SER A 135 3.17 21.01 -0.24
CA SER A 135 3.45 20.28 1.00
C SER A 135 2.65 18.96 1.06
N TYR A 136 1.52 18.92 0.34
CA TYR A 136 0.71 17.74 0.19
C TYR A 136 0.55 17.38 -1.30
N MET A 137 1.27 16.36 -1.75
CA MET A 137 1.40 15.98 -3.17
C MET A 137 0.05 15.77 -3.88
N LEU A 138 -0.98 15.28 -3.18
CA LEU A 138 -2.31 15.08 -3.77
C LEU A 138 -3.00 16.40 -4.10
N TYR A 139 -2.91 17.43 -3.24
CA TYR A 139 -3.45 18.76 -3.53
C TYR A 139 -2.78 19.37 -4.74
N TYR A 140 -1.45 19.36 -4.75
CA TYR A 140 -0.66 19.86 -5.87
C TYR A 140 -1.06 19.20 -7.19
N LYS A 141 -1.11 17.85 -7.22
CA LYS A 141 -1.46 17.09 -8.43
C LYS A 141 -2.85 17.45 -8.96
N GLN A 142 -3.86 17.53 -8.11
CA GLN A 142 -5.24 17.79 -8.51
C GLN A 142 -5.40 19.21 -9.05
N ILE A 143 -4.90 20.22 -8.33
CA ILE A 143 -5.00 21.62 -8.73
C ILE A 143 -4.25 21.87 -10.05
N LEU A 144 -3.04 21.32 -10.19
CA LEU A 144 -2.26 21.42 -11.39
C LEU A 144 -2.95 20.76 -12.60
N THR A 145 -3.57 19.59 -12.35
CA THR A 145 -4.31 18.88 -13.41
C THR A 145 -5.51 19.69 -13.88
N ALA A 146 -6.34 20.21 -12.96
CA ALA A 146 -7.47 21.05 -13.28
C ALA A 146 -7.07 22.27 -14.12
N ALA A 147 -6.03 22.99 -13.67
CA ALA A 147 -5.55 24.19 -14.36
C ALA A 147 -4.97 23.87 -15.76
N LYS A 148 -4.13 22.84 -15.88
CA LYS A 148 -3.52 22.45 -17.16
C LYS A 148 -4.54 21.96 -18.17
N VAL A 149 -5.47 21.09 -17.75
CA VAL A 149 -6.52 20.56 -18.63
C VAL A 149 -7.39 21.69 -19.14
N SER A 150 -7.86 22.57 -18.24
CA SER A 150 -8.71 23.72 -18.61
C SER A 150 -7.98 24.70 -19.55
N ALA A 151 -6.72 25.01 -19.28
CA ALA A 151 -5.92 25.87 -20.16
C ALA A 151 -5.72 25.24 -21.55
N THR A 152 -5.47 23.93 -21.61
CA THR A 152 -5.32 23.21 -22.89
C THR A 152 -6.60 23.24 -23.71
N TYR A 153 -7.76 22.99 -23.07
CA TYR A 153 -9.05 23.09 -23.79
C TYR A 153 -9.39 24.50 -24.22
N LEU A 154 -9.10 25.51 -23.41
CA LEU A 154 -9.29 26.91 -23.80
C LEU A 154 -8.44 27.29 -25.04
N ASN A 155 -7.15 26.93 -25.00
CA ASN A 155 -6.21 27.18 -26.10
C ASN A 155 -6.68 26.50 -27.39
N ALA A 156 -7.08 25.23 -27.32
CA ALA A 156 -7.63 24.53 -28.48
C ALA A 156 -8.89 25.20 -29.03
N GLY A 157 -9.80 25.63 -28.16
CA GLY A 157 -11.03 26.33 -28.54
C GLY A 157 -10.77 27.65 -29.21
N VAL A 158 -9.78 28.42 -28.76
CA VAL A 158 -9.39 29.71 -29.38
C VAL A 158 -8.75 29.46 -30.72
N GLU A 159 -7.86 28.51 -30.87
CA GLU A 159 -7.19 28.18 -32.12
C GLU A 159 -8.17 27.67 -33.18
N VAL A 160 -9.10 26.80 -32.82
CA VAL A 160 -10.18 26.34 -33.70
C VAL A 160 -11.02 27.51 -34.20
N LYS A 161 -11.40 28.46 -33.31
CA LYS A 161 -12.16 29.65 -33.70
C LYS A 161 -11.37 30.55 -34.70
N ARG A 162 -10.07 30.75 -34.42
CA ARG A 162 -9.17 31.55 -35.26
C ARG A 162 -9.02 30.94 -36.67
N THR A 163 -8.78 29.65 -36.73
CA THR A 163 -8.55 28.93 -37.98
C THR A 163 -9.84 28.76 -38.77
N SER A 164 -10.98 28.56 -38.10
CA SER A 164 -12.30 28.56 -38.78
C SER A 164 -12.67 29.93 -39.34
N ALA A 165 -12.30 31.02 -38.66
CA ALA A 165 -12.49 32.38 -39.20
C ALA A 165 -11.66 32.66 -40.46
N GLN A 166 -10.63 31.87 -40.72
CA GLN A 166 -9.83 31.89 -41.97
C GLN A 166 -10.44 31.03 -43.08
N GLY A 167 -11.65 30.51 -42.91
CA GLY A 167 -12.38 29.74 -43.95
C GLY A 167 -12.08 28.24 -43.92
N LYS A 168 -11.38 27.71 -42.94
CA LYS A 168 -11.14 26.26 -42.83
C LYS A 168 -12.32 25.54 -42.18
N LEU A 169 -12.54 24.27 -42.54
CA LEU A 169 -13.55 23.46 -41.92
C LEU A 169 -13.21 23.22 -40.41
N PRO A 170 -14.20 23.14 -39.53
CA PRO A 170 -13.95 22.94 -38.08
C PRO A 170 -13.11 21.69 -37.74
N THR A 171 -13.21 20.63 -38.54
CA THR A 171 -12.38 19.42 -38.42
C THR A 171 -10.92 19.69 -38.72
N GLN A 172 -10.62 20.36 -39.84
CA GLN A 172 -9.26 20.75 -40.22
C GLN A 172 -8.66 21.75 -39.21
N ALA A 173 -9.48 22.72 -38.76
CA ALA A 173 -9.07 23.67 -37.74
C ALA A 173 -8.68 22.98 -36.42
N ARG A 174 -9.39 21.90 -36.03
CA ARG A 174 -9.07 21.12 -34.85
C ARG A 174 -7.79 20.30 -35.00
N GLU A 175 -7.57 19.70 -36.17
CA GLU A 175 -6.35 18.97 -36.49
C GLU A 175 -5.11 19.85 -36.50
N GLU A 176 -5.23 21.08 -37.02
CA GLU A 176 -4.15 22.09 -36.98
C GLU A 176 -3.90 22.63 -35.57
N ALA A 177 -4.95 22.84 -34.78
CA ALA A 177 -4.82 23.32 -33.42
C ALA A 177 -4.16 22.25 -32.48
N MET A 178 -4.32 20.96 -32.81
CA MET A 178 -3.77 19.85 -32.09
C MET A 178 -3.14 18.81 -33.03
N PRO A 179 -1.99 19.14 -33.68
CA PRO A 179 -1.37 18.28 -34.68
C PRO A 179 -0.84 16.96 -34.10
N VAL A 180 -0.64 16.90 -32.78
CA VAL A 180 -0.28 15.68 -32.05
C VAL A 180 -1.29 15.45 -30.93
N SER A 181 -2.03 14.35 -31.02
CA SER A 181 -2.91 13.91 -29.94
C SER A 181 -2.21 12.83 -29.12
N ALA A 182 -2.09 13.05 -27.82
CA ALA A 182 -1.60 12.03 -26.89
C ALA A 182 -2.77 11.27 -26.27
N GLN A 183 -2.89 9.98 -26.59
CA GLN A 183 -3.82 9.10 -25.89
C GLN A 183 -3.12 8.53 -24.64
N VAL A 184 -3.48 9.07 -23.48
CA VAL A 184 -2.96 8.57 -22.19
C VAL A 184 -3.87 7.48 -21.67
N VAL A 185 -3.35 6.27 -21.57
CA VAL A 185 -4.06 5.13 -20.99
C VAL A 185 -3.41 4.78 -19.66
N SER A 186 -4.13 4.99 -18.56
CA SER A 186 -3.68 4.62 -17.23
C SER A 186 -3.85 3.11 -17.05
N LEU A 187 -2.72 2.38 -16.97
CA LEU A 187 -2.72 0.94 -16.76
C LEU A 187 -2.93 0.63 -15.27
N TYR A 188 -3.78 -0.36 -15.00
CA TYR A 188 -4.01 -0.97 -13.68
C TYR A 188 -4.67 -0.08 -12.61
N ASN A 189 -4.62 1.23 -12.72
CA ASN A 189 -5.30 2.19 -11.86
C ASN A 189 -5.88 3.33 -12.72
N PRO A 190 -6.99 3.09 -13.45
CA PRO A 190 -7.56 4.07 -14.39
C PRO A 190 -7.99 5.37 -13.74
N SER A 191 -8.51 5.32 -12.52
CA SER A 191 -8.91 6.48 -11.72
C SER A 191 -7.71 7.26 -11.17
N LEU A 192 -6.48 6.71 -11.25
CA LEU A 192 -5.31 7.19 -10.51
C LEU A 192 -5.59 7.31 -9.01
N GLY A 193 -6.48 6.44 -8.52
CA GLY A 193 -7.00 6.44 -7.17
C GLY A 193 -5.95 6.07 -6.13
N TYR A 194 -6.05 6.73 -4.99
CA TYR A 194 -5.08 6.55 -3.91
C TYR A 194 -5.28 5.23 -3.17
N ALA A 195 -6.54 4.79 -3.01
CA ALA A 195 -6.86 3.51 -2.37
C ALA A 195 -6.32 2.32 -3.18
N THR A 196 -6.60 2.30 -4.49
CA THR A 196 -6.08 1.26 -5.39
C THR A 196 -4.56 1.15 -5.34
N PHE A 197 -3.84 2.26 -5.14
CA PHE A 197 -2.39 2.29 -4.99
C PHE A 197 -1.93 1.83 -3.60
N LEU A 198 -2.55 2.34 -2.53
CA LEU A 198 -2.07 2.18 -1.14
C LEU A 198 -2.49 0.86 -0.51
N ILE A 199 -3.76 0.47 -0.68
CA ILE A 199 -4.37 -0.63 0.10
C ILE A 199 -3.63 -1.96 -0.07
N PRO A 200 -3.24 -2.41 -1.27
CA PRO A 200 -2.55 -3.69 -1.42
C PRO A 200 -1.24 -3.77 -0.61
N ILE A 201 -0.54 -2.66 -0.48
CA ILE A 201 0.73 -2.59 0.25
C ILE A 201 0.48 -2.60 1.76
N VAL A 202 -0.48 -1.79 2.21
CA VAL A 202 -0.88 -1.73 3.61
C VAL A 202 -1.34 -3.09 4.11
N LEU A 203 -2.07 -3.85 3.30
CA LEU A 203 -2.50 -5.21 3.64
C LEU A 203 -1.31 -6.15 3.91
N VAL A 204 -0.30 -6.13 3.06
CA VAL A 204 0.91 -6.95 3.23
C VAL A 204 1.64 -6.58 4.53
N ILE A 205 1.71 -5.28 4.85
CA ILE A 205 2.32 -4.79 6.09
C ILE A 205 1.49 -5.19 7.32
N ILE A 206 0.15 -5.11 7.23
CA ILE A 206 -0.76 -5.56 8.31
C ILE A 206 -0.52 -7.04 8.61
N PHE A 207 -0.44 -7.89 7.58
CA PHE A 207 -0.14 -9.31 7.78
C PHE A 207 1.20 -9.50 8.49
N GLN A 208 2.26 -8.82 8.05
CA GLN A 208 3.56 -8.94 8.72
C GLN A 208 3.49 -8.53 10.19
N THR A 209 2.95 -7.36 10.48
CA THR A 209 2.89 -6.83 11.85
C THR A 209 2.03 -7.68 12.77
N THR A 210 0.85 -8.07 12.33
CA THR A 210 -0.08 -8.86 13.18
C THR A 210 0.41 -10.28 13.43
N ILE A 211 0.99 -10.95 12.43
CA ILE A 211 1.58 -12.28 12.58
C ILE A 211 2.79 -12.21 13.51
N LEU A 212 3.72 -11.27 13.31
CA LEU A 212 4.89 -11.12 14.18
C LEU A 212 4.49 -10.82 15.62
N THR A 213 3.47 -9.96 15.82
CA THR A 213 2.94 -9.66 17.16
C THR A 213 2.42 -10.94 17.84
N ALA A 214 1.60 -11.72 17.14
CA ALA A 214 1.01 -12.92 17.71
C ALA A 214 2.06 -14.00 18.02
N VAL A 215 2.97 -14.28 17.07
CA VAL A 215 4.08 -15.24 17.25
C VAL A 215 4.97 -14.80 18.42
N GLY A 216 5.31 -13.53 18.49
CA GLY A 216 6.15 -12.98 19.54
C GLY A 216 5.50 -13.01 20.92
N MET A 217 4.22 -12.60 21.02
CA MET A 217 3.48 -12.61 22.29
C MET A 217 3.29 -14.02 22.86
N LEU A 218 2.87 -14.99 22.02
CA LEU A 218 2.72 -16.38 22.48
C LEU A 218 4.07 -17.02 22.77
N GLY A 219 5.10 -16.70 21.98
CA GLY A 219 6.46 -17.15 22.21
C GLY A 219 7.03 -16.63 23.53
N GLY A 220 6.87 -15.33 23.81
CA GLY A 220 7.23 -14.72 25.11
C GLY A 220 6.50 -15.37 26.28
N THR A 221 5.18 -15.54 26.18
CA THR A 221 4.35 -16.20 27.21
C THR A 221 4.80 -17.62 27.49
N MET A 222 5.23 -18.39 26.50
CA MET A 222 5.78 -19.72 26.69
C MET A 222 7.13 -19.69 27.41
N ARG A 223 7.93 -18.66 27.11
CA ARG A 223 9.27 -18.52 27.65
C ARG A 223 9.28 -18.07 29.13
N GLU A 224 8.45 -17.08 29.48
CA GLU A 224 8.31 -16.56 30.85
C GLU A 224 8.04 -17.66 31.91
N GLY A 225 7.30 -18.67 31.54
CA GLY A 225 6.95 -19.75 32.45
C GLY A 225 7.82 -21.01 32.34
N ASN A 226 8.90 -20.99 31.56
CA ASN A 226 9.68 -22.17 31.16
C ASN A 226 8.78 -23.34 30.70
N LYS A 227 7.66 -23.00 30.06
CA LYS A 227 6.61 -23.95 29.66
C LYS A 227 7.03 -24.79 28.47
N LEU A 228 7.93 -24.24 27.61
CA LEU A 228 8.41 -24.92 26.40
C LEU A 228 9.00 -26.28 26.72
N LYS A 229 9.93 -26.37 27.69
CA LYS A 229 10.58 -27.62 28.08
C LYS A 229 9.62 -28.61 28.73
N LYS A 230 8.61 -28.10 29.48
CA LYS A 230 7.56 -28.94 30.08
C LYS A 230 6.62 -29.56 29.04
N ILE A 231 6.34 -28.82 27.93
CA ILE A 231 5.42 -29.28 26.90
C ILE A 231 6.14 -30.19 25.90
N TYR A 232 7.45 -29.94 25.63
CA TYR A 232 8.25 -30.63 24.62
C TYR A 232 9.55 -31.19 25.24
N PRO A 233 9.49 -32.18 26.17
CA PRO A 233 10.63 -32.62 26.97
C PRO A 233 11.75 -33.32 26.16
N ASN A 234 11.44 -33.86 24.98
CA ASN A 234 12.38 -34.67 24.17
C ASN A 234 12.78 -33.99 22.84
N SER A 235 12.70 -32.66 22.75
CA SER A 235 12.88 -31.94 21.49
C SER A 235 14.22 -31.19 21.42
N ASP A 236 15.25 -31.69 22.07
CA ASP A 236 16.59 -31.06 22.18
C ASP A 236 17.41 -31.14 20.90
N SER A 237 16.97 -31.93 19.90
CA SER A 237 17.61 -32.06 18.60
C SER A 237 16.99 -31.12 17.53
N PHE A 238 17.72 -30.87 16.44
CA PHE A 238 17.15 -30.14 15.28
C PHE A 238 15.87 -30.82 14.77
N TRP A 239 15.91 -32.12 14.59
CA TRP A 239 14.80 -32.93 14.09
C TRP A 239 13.62 -33.00 15.07
N GLY A 240 13.87 -32.85 16.39
CA GLY A 240 12.81 -32.75 17.40
C GLY A 240 12.15 -31.38 17.43
N ALA A 241 12.90 -30.30 17.20
CA ALA A 241 12.37 -28.94 17.15
C ALA A 241 11.59 -28.63 15.87
N LEU A 242 11.97 -29.24 14.73
CA LEU A 242 11.35 -28.97 13.42
C LEU A 242 9.83 -29.22 13.38
N PRO A 243 9.29 -30.35 13.89
CA PRO A 243 7.85 -30.60 13.93
C PRO A 243 7.08 -29.53 14.72
N ILE A 244 7.68 -29.03 15.80
CA ILE A 244 7.07 -27.97 16.63
C ILE A 244 6.97 -26.67 15.84
N VAL A 245 8.07 -26.28 15.15
CA VAL A 245 8.08 -25.08 14.31
C VAL A 245 7.05 -25.18 13.20
N MET A 246 6.97 -26.35 12.55
CA MET A 246 6.00 -26.59 11.48
C MET A 246 4.55 -26.59 12.01
N GLY A 247 4.28 -27.21 13.16
CA GLY A 247 2.97 -27.22 13.77
C GLY A 247 2.47 -25.81 14.13
N LYS A 248 3.34 -24.97 14.71
CA LYS A 248 3.05 -23.56 14.98
C LYS A 248 2.76 -22.81 13.66
N ALA A 249 3.62 -22.97 12.65
CA ALA A 249 3.49 -22.28 11.37
C ALA A 249 2.19 -22.65 10.64
N THR A 250 1.77 -23.91 10.70
CA THR A 250 0.51 -24.38 10.09
C THR A 250 -0.69 -23.67 10.71
N THR A 251 -0.69 -23.44 12.02
CA THR A 251 -1.77 -22.71 12.70
C THR A 251 -1.87 -21.27 12.21
N TYR A 252 -0.76 -20.53 12.21
CA TYR A 252 -0.76 -19.14 11.74
C TYR A 252 -1.11 -19.04 10.26
N LEU A 253 -0.64 -19.99 9.44
CA LEU A 253 -1.00 -20.04 8.02
C LEU A 253 -2.51 -20.23 7.85
N ALA A 254 -3.13 -21.18 8.56
CA ALA A 254 -4.57 -21.44 8.45
C ALA A 254 -5.40 -20.21 8.83
N PHE A 255 -5.11 -19.57 9.96
CA PHE A 255 -5.82 -18.34 10.37
C PHE A 255 -5.59 -17.18 9.40
N SER A 256 -4.35 -16.98 8.97
CA SER A 256 -4.03 -15.92 7.99
C SER A 256 -4.72 -16.13 6.66
N MET A 257 -4.89 -17.37 6.20
CA MET A 257 -5.64 -17.68 4.99
C MET A 257 -7.12 -17.34 5.11
N VAL A 258 -7.73 -17.59 6.29
CA VAL A 258 -9.12 -17.18 6.56
C VAL A 258 -9.25 -15.66 6.56
N ILE A 259 -8.33 -14.96 7.22
CA ILE A 259 -8.31 -13.48 7.24
C ILE A 259 -8.14 -12.94 5.81
N LEU A 260 -7.21 -13.50 5.03
CA LEU A 260 -6.98 -13.11 3.64
C LEU A 260 -8.22 -13.32 2.76
N LEU A 261 -8.92 -14.45 2.97
CA LEU A 261 -10.18 -14.74 2.26
C LEU A 261 -11.25 -13.68 2.56
N ILE A 262 -11.38 -13.25 3.81
CA ILE A 262 -12.30 -12.17 4.22
C ILE A 262 -11.90 -10.85 3.53
N ILE A 263 -10.61 -10.53 3.52
CA ILE A 263 -10.12 -9.28 2.92
C ILE A 263 -10.35 -9.26 1.41
N LEU A 264 -9.93 -10.32 0.71
CA LEU A 264 -10.06 -10.40 -0.76
C LEU A 264 -11.48 -10.63 -1.23
N GLY A 265 -12.26 -11.40 -0.48
CA GLY A 265 -13.62 -11.79 -0.88
C GLY A 265 -14.71 -10.84 -0.43
N ILE A 266 -14.48 -10.06 0.63
CA ILE A 266 -15.49 -9.18 1.22
C ILE A 266 -15.00 -7.72 1.23
N ILE A 267 -13.87 -7.41 1.90
CA ILE A 267 -13.47 -6.03 2.15
C ILE A 267 -13.10 -5.30 0.85
N MET A 268 -12.18 -5.84 0.06
CA MET A 268 -11.75 -5.18 -1.17
C MET A 268 -12.91 -4.98 -2.17
N PRO A 269 -13.77 -5.98 -2.45
CA PRO A 269 -14.92 -5.79 -3.33
C PRO A 269 -15.95 -4.79 -2.80
N LEU A 270 -16.20 -4.77 -1.47
CA LEU A 270 -17.15 -3.85 -0.84
C LEU A 270 -16.82 -2.38 -1.12
N PHE A 271 -15.55 -2.05 -1.20
CA PHE A 271 -15.05 -0.69 -1.45
C PHE A 271 -14.56 -0.46 -2.89
N GLY A 272 -14.88 -1.37 -3.81
CA GLY A 272 -14.52 -1.22 -5.23
C GLY A 272 -13.03 -1.35 -5.55
N ILE A 273 -12.22 -1.81 -4.59
CA ILE A 273 -10.78 -2.04 -4.84
C ILE A 273 -10.63 -3.24 -5.79
N PRO A 274 -10.03 -3.04 -6.98
CA PRO A 274 -10.00 -4.10 -7.98
C PRO A 274 -9.09 -5.26 -7.54
N VAL A 275 -9.60 -6.50 -7.63
CA VAL A 275 -8.82 -7.73 -7.50
C VAL A 275 -8.89 -8.45 -8.85
N ARG A 276 -7.86 -8.30 -9.68
CA ARG A 276 -7.83 -8.79 -11.06
C ARG A 276 -7.38 -10.25 -11.18
N SER A 277 -6.93 -10.84 -10.07
CA SER A 277 -6.56 -12.26 -9.99
C SER A 277 -7.69 -13.11 -9.43
N THR A 278 -7.59 -14.43 -9.59
CA THR A 278 -8.44 -15.35 -8.83
C THR A 278 -8.01 -15.34 -7.35
N ILE A 279 -8.98 -15.45 -6.44
CA ILE A 279 -8.70 -15.52 -5.00
C ILE A 279 -7.74 -16.67 -4.70
N LEU A 280 -7.93 -17.83 -5.35
CA LEU A 280 -7.07 -19.00 -5.16
C LEU A 280 -5.61 -18.74 -5.56
N SER A 281 -5.35 -18.09 -6.69
CA SER A 281 -3.97 -17.78 -7.12
C SER A 281 -3.27 -16.83 -6.16
N THR A 282 -4.00 -15.85 -5.64
CA THR A 282 -3.48 -14.94 -4.62
C THR A 282 -3.20 -15.65 -3.30
N MET A 283 -4.09 -16.54 -2.86
CA MET A 283 -3.88 -17.35 -1.67
C MET A 283 -2.63 -18.24 -1.80
N VAL A 284 -2.46 -18.92 -2.94
CA VAL A 284 -1.27 -19.75 -3.22
C VAL A 284 0.01 -18.91 -3.20
N PHE A 285 -0.04 -17.70 -3.79
CA PHE A 285 1.08 -16.76 -3.77
C PHE A 285 1.45 -16.36 -2.34
N MET A 286 0.48 -16.15 -1.46
CA MET A 286 0.70 -15.68 -0.09
C MET A 286 1.19 -16.76 0.88
N ILE A 287 1.15 -18.05 0.51
CA ILE A 287 1.64 -19.14 1.37
C ILE A 287 3.10 -18.92 1.80
N PRO A 288 4.09 -18.81 0.90
CA PRO A 288 5.47 -18.63 1.30
C PRO A 288 5.72 -17.29 2.02
N PHE A 289 4.94 -16.25 1.72
CA PHE A 289 5.00 -14.97 2.42
C PHE A 289 4.62 -15.13 3.89
N ILE A 290 3.46 -15.71 4.18
CA ILE A 290 2.98 -15.92 5.55
C ILE A 290 3.93 -16.83 6.32
N LEU A 291 4.36 -17.95 5.72
CA LEU A 291 5.31 -18.87 6.36
C LEU A 291 6.64 -18.21 6.67
N SER A 292 7.19 -17.39 5.75
CA SER A 292 8.45 -16.69 5.98
C SER A 292 8.37 -15.72 7.16
N ILE A 293 7.23 -15.02 7.32
CA ILE A 293 6.98 -14.13 8.46
C ILE A 293 6.90 -14.92 9.76
N VAL A 294 6.15 -16.03 9.78
CA VAL A 294 6.03 -16.86 10.98
C VAL A 294 7.40 -17.39 11.40
N PHE A 295 8.18 -17.94 10.47
CA PHE A 295 9.52 -18.42 10.77
C PHE A 295 10.47 -17.29 11.19
N MET A 296 10.40 -16.12 10.56
CA MET A 296 11.13 -14.94 11.01
C MET A 296 10.77 -14.56 12.45
N GLY A 297 9.49 -14.56 12.80
CA GLY A 297 9.02 -14.31 14.17
C GLY A 297 9.55 -15.34 15.16
N LEU A 298 9.56 -16.62 14.80
CA LEU A 298 10.15 -17.68 15.63
C LEU A 298 11.67 -17.55 15.77
N CYS A 299 12.39 -17.03 14.77
CA CYS A 299 13.82 -16.71 14.90
C CYS A 299 14.06 -15.64 15.98
N LEU A 300 13.17 -14.66 16.09
CA LEU A 300 13.28 -13.57 17.05
C LEU A 300 13.05 -14.00 18.49
N LEU A 301 12.48 -15.19 18.74
CA LEU A 301 12.25 -15.72 20.10
C LEU A 301 13.52 -15.79 20.95
N ASN A 302 14.69 -15.88 20.33
CA ASN A 302 15.94 -15.86 21.08
C ASN A 302 16.20 -14.53 21.80
N PHE A 303 15.69 -13.44 21.25
CA PHE A 303 15.82 -12.08 21.79
C PHE A 303 14.64 -11.70 22.69
N LEU A 304 13.50 -12.36 22.54
CA LEU A 304 12.27 -12.09 23.27
C LEU A 304 12.23 -12.93 24.55
N HIS A 305 12.35 -12.27 25.70
CA HIS A 305 12.28 -12.93 27.00
C HIS A 305 10.90 -12.81 27.64
N ARG A 306 10.23 -11.70 27.37
CA ARG A 306 8.90 -11.36 27.85
C ARG A 306 7.95 -11.10 26.69
N ARG A 307 6.69 -11.14 27.02
CA ARG A 307 5.61 -10.85 26.08
C ARG A 307 5.69 -9.43 25.51
N GLU A 308 6.04 -8.46 26.35
CA GLU A 308 6.16 -7.06 26.01
C GLU A 308 7.31 -6.78 25.04
N ASP A 309 8.38 -7.54 25.10
CA ASP A 309 9.54 -7.43 24.22
C ASP A 309 9.13 -7.56 22.74
N ALA A 310 8.14 -8.42 22.45
CA ALA A 310 7.63 -8.62 21.10
C ALA A 310 6.95 -7.36 20.57
N ILE A 311 6.13 -6.70 21.39
CA ILE A 311 5.41 -5.49 21.01
C ILE A 311 6.41 -4.36 20.73
N MET A 312 7.41 -4.19 21.61
CA MET A 312 8.46 -3.18 21.44
C MET A 312 9.27 -3.43 20.16
N LEU A 313 9.70 -4.68 19.92
CA LEU A 313 10.48 -5.01 18.72
C LEU A 313 9.72 -4.67 17.45
N ILE A 314 8.44 -5.01 17.39
CA ILE A 314 7.60 -4.76 16.21
C ILE A 314 7.37 -3.26 16.02
N MET A 315 7.12 -2.53 17.09
CA MET A 315 6.95 -1.08 17.05
C MET A 315 8.19 -0.39 16.45
N TYR A 316 9.40 -0.80 16.84
CA TYR A 316 10.64 -0.22 16.31
C TYR A 316 11.00 -0.70 14.90
N THR A 317 10.59 -1.90 14.50
CA THR A 317 10.96 -2.47 13.20
C THR A 317 9.90 -2.27 12.11
N SER A 318 8.66 -1.97 12.48
CA SER A 318 7.55 -1.81 11.53
C SER A 318 7.78 -0.66 10.55
N LEU A 319 8.16 0.52 11.05
CA LEU A 319 8.39 1.69 10.19
C LEU A 319 9.57 1.50 9.22
N PRO A 320 10.75 1.04 9.64
CA PRO A 320 11.81 0.64 8.71
C PRO A 320 11.36 -0.42 7.68
N ALA A 321 10.58 -1.42 8.09
CA ALA A 321 10.07 -2.44 7.17
C ALA A 321 9.16 -1.83 6.09
N VAL A 322 8.29 -0.86 6.43
CA VAL A 322 7.47 -0.12 5.47
C VAL A 322 8.35 0.64 4.47
N MET A 323 9.36 1.34 4.94
CA MET A 323 10.30 2.10 4.09
C MET A 323 11.02 1.19 3.10
N LEU A 324 11.45 0.01 3.55
CA LEU A 324 12.18 -0.97 2.74
C LEU A 324 11.33 -1.65 1.66
N THR A 325 10.00 -1.61 1.73
CA THR A 325 9.13 -2.19 0.69
C THR A 325 9.29 -1.55 -0.68
N GLY A 326 9.86 -0.34 -0.73
CA GLY A 326 9.93 0.45 -1.97
C GLY A 326 8.67 1.26 -2.26
N PHE A 327 7.71 1.27 -1.32
CA PHE A 327 6.45 2.00 -1.45
C PHE A 327 6.62 3.52 -1.23
N SER A 328 7.18 3.89 -0.08
CA SER A 328 7.39 5.31 0.25
C SER A 328 8.50 5.93 -0.59
N TRP A 329 9.50 5.15 -0.95
CA TRP A 329 10.61 5.55 -1.77
C TRP A 329 11.00 4.44 -2.74
N PRO A 330 11.01 4.67 -4.07
CA PRO A 330 11.29 3.63 -5.05
C PRO A 330 12.64 2.94 -4.79
N THR A 331 12.68 1.61 -4.86
CA THR A 331 13.90 0.82 -4.61
C THR A 331 15.04 1.20 -5.54
N VAL A 332 14.75 1.67 -6.76
CA VAL A 332 15.74 2.16 -7.74
C VAL A 332 16.47 3.43 -7.26
N ALA A 333 15.82 4.23 -6.42
CA ALA A 333 16.38 5.46 -5.85
C ALA A 333 17.01 5.25 -4.47
N MET A 334 17.02 4.01 -3.96
CA MET A 334 17.71 3.66 -2.71
C MET A 334 19.20 3.40 -2.96
N PRO A 335 20.07 3.65 -1.97
CA PRO A 335 21.43 3.13 -2.00
C PRO A 335 21.46 1.62 -2.24
N GLU A 336 22.38 1.12 -3.05
CA GLU A 336 22.42 -0.27 -3.49
C GLU A 336 22.44 -1.26 -2.31
N TRP A 337 23.25 -1.00 -1.29
CA TRP A 337 23.33 -1.85 -0.09
C TRP A 337 21.99 -1.94 0.65
N LEU A 338 21.24 -0.83 0.70
CA LEU A 338 19.92 -0.79 1.36
C LEU A 338 18.87 -1.53 0.54
N SER A 339 18.91 -1.38 -0.77
CA SER A 339 18.06 -2.13 -1.69
C SER A 339 18.27 -3.64 -1.56
N VAL A 340 19.54 -4.10 -1.51
CA VAL A 340 19.87 -5.52 -1.28
C VAL A 340 19.40 -5.98 0.09
N PHE A 341 19.64 -5.19 1.14
CA PHE A 341 19.20 -5.50 2.51
C PHE A 341 17.68 -5.63 2.61
N SER A 342 16.93 -4.84 1.83
CA SER A 342 15.47 -4.88 1.83
C SER A 342 14.88 -6.27 1.50
N TYR A 343 15.58 -7.07 0.69
CA TYR A 343 15.13 -8.42 0.32
C TYR A 343 15.16 -9.44 1.46
N ILE A 344 15.83 -9.13 2.58
CA ILE A 344 15.76 -9.96 3.79
C ILE A 344 14.37 -9.87 4.42
N VAL A 345 13.68 -8.75 4.25
CA VAL A 345 12.35 -8.55 4.84
C VAL A 345 11.27 -9.11 3.89
N PRO A 346 10.44 -10.08 4.34
CA PRO A 346 9.45 -10.73 3.48
C PRO A 346 8.48 -9.75 2.81
N THR A 347 8.13 -8.64 3.45
CA THR A 347 7.23 -7.61 2.88
C THR A 347 7.75 -6.99 1.59
N THR A 348 9.06 -6.92 1.37
CA THR A 348 9.64 -6.35 0.13
C THR A 348 9.26 -7.20 -1.09
N LEU A 349 9.42 -8.51 -1.01
CA LEU A 349 9.01 -9.44 -2.08
C LEU A 349 7.50 -9.63 -2.10
N GLY A 350 6.88 -9.75 -0.92
CA GLY A 350 5.45 -9.94 -0.76
C GLY A 350 4.63 -8.80 -1.35
N SER A 351 5.00 -7.54 -1.09
CA SER A 351 4.27 -6.37 -1.62
C SER A 351 4.38 -6.25 -3.14
N LYS A 352 5.59 -6.42 -3.70
CA LYS A 352 5.80 -6.38 -5.16
C LYS A 352 4.96 -7.45 -5.87
N GLY A 353 5.01 -8.68 -5.40
CA GLY A 353 4.24 -9.76 -6.01
C GLY A 353 2.74 -9.66 -5.75
N PHE A 354 2.32 -9.23 -4.56
CA PHE A 354 0.91 -9.05 -4.22
C PHE A 354 0.25 -7.97 -5.10
N ILE A 355 0.92 -6.83 -5.30
CA ILE A 355 0.45 -5.79 -6.24
C ILE A 355 0.37 -6.34 -7.65
N SER A 356 1.41 -7.02 -8.11
CA SER A 356 1.45 -7.56 -9.47
C SER A 356 0.31 -8.55 -9.72
N ILE A 357 0.00 -9.43 -8.77
CA ILE A 357 -1.06 -10.41 -8.93
C ILE A 357 -2.44 -9.78 -8.75
N THR A 358 -2.67 -8.96 -7.73
CA THR A 358 -4.01 -8.42 -7.42
C THR A 358 -4.38 -7.23 -8.29
N GLN A 359 -3.48 -6.29 -8.51
CA GLN A 359 -3.77 -5.06 -9.25
C GLN A 359 -3.50 -5.19 -10.74
N MET A 360 -2.39 -5.84 -11.12
CA MET A 360 -2.02 -5.98 -12.53
C MET A 360 -2.61 -7.24 -13.17
N GLY A 361 -3.16 -8.17 -12.38
CA GLY A 361 -3.65 -9.46 -12.89
C GLY A 361 -2.54 -10.32 -13.48
N ALA A 362 -1.30 -10.14 -13.01
CA ALA A 362 -0.16 -10.85 -13.54
C ALA A 362 -0.28 -12.35 -13.29
N HIS A 363 0.05 -13.16 -14.31
CA HIS A 363 0.08 -14.60 -14.17
C HIS A 363 1.21 -15.04 -13.23
N ILE A 364 1.05 -16.18 -12.54
CA ILE A 364 2.02 -16.67 -11.56
C ILE A 364 3.42 -16.85 -12.15
N THR A 365 3.52 -17.18 -13.43
CA THR A 365 4.81 -17.28 -14.14
C THR A 365 5.56 -15.94 -14.22
N THR A 366 4.85 -14.84 -14.33
CA THR A 366 5.45 -13.49 -14.39
C THR A 366 6.01 -13.06 -13.03
N ILE A 367 5.34 -13.47 -11.95
CA ILE A 367 5.75 -13.14 -10.57
C ILE A 367 6.63 -14.22 -9.93
N MET A 368 7.02 -15.25 -10.71
CA MET A 368 7.86 -16.37 -10.26
C MET A 368 9.10 -15.92 -9.48
N PRO A 369 9.86 -14.89 -9.91
CA PRO A 369 11.04 -14.44 -9.15
C PRO A 369 10.70 -14.01 -7.71
N TYR A 370 9.59 -13.30 -7.50
CA TYR A 370 9.16 -12.90 -6.16
C TYR A 370 8.70 -14.10 -5.34
N TRP A 371 7.96 -15.02 -5.96
CA TRP A 371 7.43 -16.21 -5.32
C TRP A 371 8.55 -17.18 -4.90
N LEU A 372 9.51 -17.44 -5.79
CA LEU A 372 10.69 -18.25 -5.46
C LEU A 372 11.59 -17.58 -4.42
N GLY A 373 11.76 -16.25 -4.50
CA GLY A 373 12.48 -15.49 -3.49
C GLY A 373 11.86 -15.62 -2.10
N MET A 374 10.53 -15.60 -1.99
CA MET A 374 9.83 -15.83 -0.73
C MET A 374 9.98 -17.28 -0.23
N TRP A 375 9.97 -18.28 -1.11
CA TRP A 375 10.28 -19.68 -0.73
C TRP A 375 11.71 -19.82 -0.23
N ALA A 376 12.68 -19.15 -0.87
CA ALA A 376 14.06 -19.15 -0.39
C ALA A 376 14.17 -18.54 1.01
N LEU A 377 13.53 -17.38 1.26
CA LEU A 377 13.44 -16.78 2.60
C LEU A 377 12.76 -17.70 3.61
N CYS A 378 11.67 -18.33 3.19
CA CYS A 378 10.94 -19.29 4.01
C CYS A 378 11.86 -20.45 4.47
N LEU A 379 12.66 -21.02 3.58
CA LEU A 379 13.61 -22.09 3.90
C LEU A 379 14.72 -21.61 4.85
N VAL A 380 15.29 -20.44 4.58
CA VAL A 380 16.33 -19.86 5.44
C VAL A 380 15.78 -19.62 6.85
N TYR A 381 14.63 -18.97 6.96
CA TYR A 381 14.01 -18.70 8.26
C TYR A 381 13.51 -19.95 8.95
N LEU A 382 13.06 -20.97 8.23
CA LEU A 382 12.71 -22.28 8.81
C LEU A 382 13.91 -22.91 9.52
N VAL A 383 15.07 -22.95 8.86
CA VAL A 383 16.30 -23.48 9.47
C VAL A 383 16.70 -22.67 10.70
N LEU A 384 16.73 -21.35 10.57
CA LEU A 384 17.08 -20.45 11.68
C LEU A 384 16.09 -20.57 12.86
N ALA A 385 14.78 -20.63 12.58
CA ALA A 385 13.74 -20.81 13.60
C ALA A 385 13.90 -22.15 14.36
N THR A 386 14.19 -23.22 13.62
CA THR A 386 14.42 -24.54 14.21
C THR A 386 15.65 -24.54 15.11
N LEU A 387 16.76 -23.92 14.66
CA LEU A 387 17.98 -23.79 15.47
C LEU A 387 17.76 -22.91 16.71
N THR A 388 16.98 -21.83 16.56
CA THR A 388 16.62 -20.92 17.65
C THR A 388 15.78 -21.66 18.70
N LEU A 389 14.72 -22.35 18.26
CA LEU A 389 13.85 -23.11 19.17
C LEU A 389 14.64 -24.20 19.91
N ARG A 390 15.50 -24.93 19.20
CA ARG A 390 16.43 -25.90 19.82
C ARG A 390 17.27 -25.26 20.93
N ARG A 391 17.89 -24.09 20.65
CA ARG A 391 18.69 -23.36 21.66
C ARG A 391 17.87 -22.96 22.89
N VAL A 392 16.63 -22.53 22.66
CA VAL A 392 15.71 -22.13 23.75
C VAL A 392 15.26 -23.33 24.59
N LEU A 393 15.06 -24.50 23.96
CA LEU A 393 14.72 -25.75 24.66
C LEU A 393 15.88 -26.30 25.49
N ASN A 394 17.12 -26.07 25.07
CA ASN A 394 18.32 -26.54 25.74
C ASN A 394 18.79 -25.62 26.90
N LYS A 395 18.26 -24.42 27.02
CA LYS A 395 18.45 -23.51 28.15
C LYS A 395 17.42 -23.78 29.25
#